data_c705d4811b6a25d3351bbb83da8a61e2
#
_entry.id   c705d4811b6a25d3351bbb83da8a61e2
#
_cell.length_a   1.000
_cell.length_b   1.000
_cell.length_c   1.000
_cell.angle_alpha   90.00
_cell.angle_beta   90.00
_cell.angle_gamma   90.00
#
_symmetry.space_group_name_H-M   'P 1'
#
loop_
_entity.id
_entity.type
_entity.pdbx_description
1 polymer ?
#
loop_
_entity_poly.entity_id
_entity_poly.type
_entity_poly.pdbx_seq_one_letter_code
_entity_poly.pdbx_strand_id
1 'polypeptide(L)'
;MTTREEALAYGLSFDNVYEEKPFHDPNWQLVRVHGSKKAFLWIYKRNGFINLNVKVAPEWRDFWRSAYDSVIAGYHQNKEHWNTIILDGTIPEKEIRRMIAESYDLVTDSPTKRIYEAVKQIPKGHVATYGQVAAMAGEPKMARAVGNALHKNPDPEHIPCFRVVNAKGELAGAFAFGGEQVQAQLLEEDGVEVVDGKVDLDKYGIQINP
;
A
#
# COMPACT_ATOMS: atom_id res chain seq x y z
N MET A 1 -10.27 -19.34 14.30
CA MET A 1 -10.97 -18.03 14.47
C MET A 1 -12.47 -18.25 14.35
N THR A 2 -13.18 -18.06 15.46
CA THR A 2 -14.64 -18.29 15.54
C THR A 2 -15.35 -17.22 16.37
N THR A 3 -14.60 -16.37 17.06
CA THR A 3 -15.14 -15.34 17.96
C THR A 3 -14.87 -13.94 17.43
N ARG A 4 -15.63 -12.98 17.97
CA ARG A 4 -15.47 -11.55 17.70
C ARG A 4 -14.12 -11.02 18.20
N GLU A 5 -13.74 -11.47 19.38
CA GLU A 5 -12.51 -11.03 20.05
C GLU A 5 -11.27 -11.47 19.27
N GLU A 6 -11.26 -12.69 18.75
CA GLU A 6 -10.17 -13.19 17.90
C GLU A 6 -10.05 -12.40 16.60
N ALA A 7 -11.18 -12.12 15.94
CA ALA A 7 -11.19 -11.35 14.69
C ALA A 7 -10.75 -9.89 14.91
N LEU A 8 -11.24 -9.27 16.00
CA LEU A 8 -10.87 -7.91 16.37
C LEU A 8 -9.39 -7.81 16.72
N ALA A 9 -8.89 -8.72 17.57
CA ALA A 9 -7.48 -8.76 17.95
C ALA A 9 -6.57 -8.92 16.74
N TYR A 10 -6.93 -9.77 15.78
CA TYR A 10 -6.17 -9.91 14.54
C TYR A 10 -6.25 -8.65 13.68
N GLY A 11 -7.43 -8.06 13.51
CA GLY A 11 -7.60 -6.80 12.78
C GLY A 11 -6.80 -5.64 13.38
N LEU A 12 -6.69 -5.58 14.71
CA LEU A 12 -5.91 -4.57 15.42
C LEU A 12 -4.39 -4.84 15.45
N SER A 13 -3.94 -6.02 15.02
CA SER A 13 -2.51 -6.33 14.92
C SER A 13 -1.82 -5.73 13.69
N PHE A 14 -2.56 -5.14 12.75
CA PHE A 14 -2.00 -4.44 11.61
C PHE A 14 -1.53 -3.03 11.99
N ASP A 15 -0.61 -2.49 11.19
CA ASP A 15 -0.04 -1.16 11.43
C ASP A 15 -1.05 -0.04 11.18
N ASN A 16 -0.96 1.01 12.00
CA ASN A 16 -1.68 2.26 11.80
C ASN A 16 -3.21 2.10 11.70
N VAL A 17 -3.79 1.26 12.57
CA VAL A 17 -5.22 0.96 12.60
C VAL A 17 -5.87 1.31 13.94
N TYR A 18 -7.18 1.42 13.95
CA TYR A 18 -7.99 1.65 15.16
C TYR A 18 -9.36 1.01 15.05
N GLU A 19 -9.93 0.69 16.22
CA GLU A 19 -11.33 0.24 16.34
C GLU A 19 -12.30 1.42 16.31
N GLU A 20 -13.44 1.24 15.66
CA GLU A 20 -14.57 2.16 15.70
C GLU A 20 -15.90 1.40 15.85
N LYS A 21 -16.81 1.98 16.65
CA LYS A 21 -18.22 1.57 16.76
C LYS A 21 -19.10 2.69 16.19
N PRO A 22 -19.32 2.70 14.87
CA PRO A 22 -19.88 3.86 14.17
C PRO A 22 -21.39 4.01 14.35
N PHE A 23 -22.07 3.01 14.93
CA PHE A 23 -23.52 2.99 15.08
C PHE A 23 -23.92 2.92 16.56
N HIS A 24 -25.14 3.35 16.88
CA HIS A 24 -25.75 3.12 18.19
C HIS A 24 -25.98 1.62 18.50
N ASP A 25 -26.08 0.80 17.46
CA ASP A 25 -26.12 -0.66 17.59
C ASP A 25 -24.74 -1.22 17.94
N PRO A 26 -24.55 -1.75 19.16
CA PRO A 26 -23.27 -2.28 19.62
C PRO A 26 -22.84 -3.54 18.87
N ASN A 27 -23.73 -4.09 18.03
CA ASN A 27 -23.43 -5.27 17.23
C ASN A 27 -22.31 -5.02 16.21
N TRP A 28 -22.09 -3.77 15.78
CA TRP A 28 -21.16 -3.43 14.72
C TRP A 28 -19.85 -2.88 15.29
N GLN A 29 -18.74 -3.53 14.92
CA GLN A 29 -17.37 -3.07 15.18
C GLN A 29 -16.58 -3.04 13.88
N LEU A 30 -15.78 -2.00 13.70
CA LEU A 30 -14.96 -1.81 12.51
C LEU A 30 -13.51 -1.67 12.88
N VAL A 31 -12.62 -2.15 12.03
CA VAL A 31 -11.20 -1.77 12.07
C VAL A 31 -10.90 -0.90 10.86
N ARG A 32 -10.36 0.29 11.13
CA ARG A 32 -10.05 1.32 10.15
C ARG A 32 -8.57 1.67 10.13
N VAL A 33 -8.12 2.18 9.01
CA VAL A 33 -6.77 2.74 8.86
C VAL A 33 -6.78 4.22 9.23
N HIS A 34 -5.86 4.66 10.10
CA HIS A 34 -5.67 6.07 10.42
C HIS A 34 -5.37 6.89 9.17
N GLY A 35 -5.70 8.18 9.19
CA GLY A 35 -5.53 9.10 8.06
C GLY A 35 -6.57 8.92 6.97
N SER A 36 -6.65 7.76 6.32
CA SER A 36 -7.62 7.50 5.24
C SER A 36 -9.04 7.27 5.75
N LYS A 37 -9.20 6.84 7.01
CA LYS A 37 -10.46 6.42 7.65
C LYS A 37 -11.18 5.28 6.92
N LYS A 38 -10.51 4.59 6.00
CA LYS A 38 -11.08 3.45 5.28
C LYS A 38 -11.18 2.26 6.23
N ALA A 39 -12.34 1.60 6.29
CA ALA A 39 -12.52 0.34 6.99
C ALA A 39 -12.10 -0.82 6.08
N PHE A 40 -11.38 -1.78 6.64
CA PHE A 40 -11.04 -3.02 5.95
C PHE A 40 -11.65 -4.25 6.60
N LEU A 41 -12.12 -4.15 7.85
CA LEU A 41 -12.75 -5.22 8.58
C LEU A 41 -13.99 -4.69 9.30
N TRP A 42 -15.15 -5.31 9.05
CA TRP A 42 -16.39 -5.09 9.78
C TRP A 42 -16.77 -6.38 10.48
N ILE A 43 -17.09 -6.31 11.75
CA ILE A 43 -17.40 -7.45 12.61
C ILE A 43 -18.80 -7.26 13.17
N TYR A 44 -19.68 -8.25 12.98
CA TYR A 44 -21.05 -8.21 13.49
C TYR A 44 -21.59 -9.62 13.69
N LYS A 45 -22.63 -9.75 14.53
CA LYS A 45 -23.34 -11.02 14.74
C LYS A 45 -24.60 -11.06 13.88
N ARG A 46 -24.80 -12.16 13.17
CA ARG A 46 -25.99 -12.42 12.37
C ARG A 46 -26.25 -13.92 12.28
N ASN A 47 -27.54 -14.33 12.40
CA ASN A 47 -27.97 -15.73 12.30
C ASN A 47 -27.21 -16.67 13.25
N GLY A 48 -26.90 -16.19 14.47
CA GLY A 48 -26.18 -16.98 15.47
C GLY A 48 -24.66 -16.98 15.36
N PHE A 49 -24.09 -16.57 14.22
CA PHE A 49 -22.64 -16.55 13.96
C PHE A 49 -22.06 -15.14 13.96
N ILE A 50 -20.78 -15.04 14.24
CA ILE A 50 -19.99 -13.84 13.94
C ILE A 50 -19.72 -13.84 12.44
N ASN A 51 -19.91 -12.68 11.84
CA ASN A 51 -19.69 -12.44 10.42
C ASN A 51 -18.65 -11.33 10.25
N LEU A 52 -17.80 -11.47 9.25
CA LEU A 52 -16.78 -10.49 8.89
C LEU A 52 -17.06 -9.99 7.48
N ASN A 53 -17.20 -8.66 7.29
CA ASN A 53 -17.09 -8.11 5.95
C ASN A 53 -15.63 -7.69 5.71
N VAL A 54 -15.07 -8.18 4.61
CA VAL A 54 -13.73 -7.87 4.15
C VAL A 54 -13.78 -7.39 2.70
N LYS A 55 -12.90 -6.47 2.34
CA LYS A 55 -12.72 -6.09 0.94
C LYS A 55 -12.07 -7.22 0.17
N VAL A 56 -12.44 -7.31 -1.10
CA VAL A 56 -11.88 -8.30 -2.03
C VAL A 56 -11.64 -7.65 -3.39
N ALA A 57 -10.53 -7.96 -4.03
CA ALA A 57 -10.29 -7.61 -5.42
C ALA A 57 -11.28 -8.38 -6.32
N PRO A 58 -11.89 -7.75 -7.34
CA PRO A 58 -12.94 -8.37 -8.15
C PRO A 58 -12.55 -9.72 -8.76
N GLU A 59 -11.30 -9.89 -9.16
CA GLU A 59 -10.73 -11.13 -9.72
C GLU A 59 -10.66 -12.28 -8.72
N TRP A 60 -10.57 -12.01 -7.41
CA TRP A 60 -10.53 -13.00 -6.34
C TRP A 60 -11.87 -13.24 -5.66
N ARG A 61 -12.85 -12.39 -5.92
CA ARG A 61 -14.19 -12.43 -5.29
C ARG A 61 -14.87 -13.78 -5.44
N ASP A 62 -14.98 -14.25 -6.67
CA ASP A 62 -15.71 -15.48 -6.99
C ASP A 62 -14.91 -16.73 -6.63
N PHE A 63 -13.57 -16.64 -6.64
CA PHE A 63 -12.72 -17.70 -6.12
C PHE A 63 -13.03 -18.01 -4.65
N TRP A 64 -13.06 -17.00 -3.78
CA TRP A 64 -13.35 -17.20 -2.37
C TRP A 64 -14.77 -17.71 -2.11
N ARG A 65 -15.76 -17.21 -2.85
CA ARG A 65 -17.16 -17.65 -2.75
C ARG A 65 -17.36 -19.08 -3.25
N SER A 66 -16.56 -19.54 -4.20
CA SER A 66 -16.61 -20.90 -4.73
C SER A 66 -15.82 -21.88 -3.87
N ALA A 67 -14.78 -21.40 -3.19
CA ALA A 67 -13.93 -22.22 -2.34
C ALA A 67 -14.59 -22.59 -0.99
N TYR A 68 -15.49 -21.72 -0.49
CA TYR A 68 -16.12 -21.89 0.83
C TYR A 68 -17.57 -21.42 0.82
N ASP A 69 -18.53 -22.28 1.16
CA ASP A 69 -19.95 -21.94 1.27
C ASP A 69 -20.22 -20.85 2.31
N SER A 70 -19.36 -20.72 3.32
CA SER A 70 -19.41 -19.70 4.36
C SER A 70 -18.77 -18.38 3.95
N VAL A 71 -18.34 -18.22 2.68
CA VAL A 71 -17.96 -16.94 2.07
C VAL A 71 -19.04 -16.53 1.08
N ILE A 72 -19.77 -15.47 1.39
CA ILE A 72 -20.90 -15.00 0.60
C ILE A 72 -20.71 -13.54 0.15
N ALA A 73 -21.62 -13.03 -0.68
CA ALA A 73 -21.62 -11.62 -1.09
C ALA A 73 -21.74 -10.68 0.11
N GLY A 74 -20.97 -9.59 0.12
CA GLY A 74 -20.87 -8.64 1.25
C GLY A 74 -22.24 -8.14 1.73
N TYR A 75 -22.59 -8.40 2.98
CA TYR A 75 -23.82 -7.96 3.60
C TYR A 75 -23.79 -6.46 3.87
N HIS A 76 -24.79 -5.73 3.38
CA HIS A 76 -24.83 -4.26 3.41
C HIS A 76 -23.63 -3.55 2.75
N GLN A 77 -22.90 -4.24 1.88
CA GLN A 77 -21.74 -3.71 1.16
C GLN A 77 -21.89 -3.89 -0.36
N ASN A 78 -21.04 -3.22 -1.13
CA ASN A 78 -20.94 -3.44 -2.56
C ASN A 78 -20.51 -4.89 -2.85
N LYS A 79 -21.33 -5.62 -3.65
CA LYS A 79 -21.15 -7.05 -3.89
C LYS A 79 -19.94 -7.39 -4.78
N GLU A 80 -19.41 -6.41 -5.49
CA GLU A 80 -18.23 -6.58 -6.35
C GLU A 80 -16.92 -6.49 -5.58
N HIS A 81 -16.91 -5.71 -4.49
CA HIS A 81 -15.70 -5.38 -3.74
C HIS A 81 -15.69 -5.87 -2.29
N TRP A 82 -16.72 -6.61 -1.89
CA TRP A 82 -16.83 -7.09 -0.52
C TRP A 82 -17.37 -8.51 -0.44
N ASN A 83 -16.73 -9.33 0.38
CA ASN A 83 -17.23 -10.62 0.83
C ASN A 83 -17.63 -10.55 2.30
N THR A 84 -18.58 -11.40 2.67
CA THR A 84 -18.89 -11.73 4.07
C THR A 84 -18.35 -13.13 4.36
N ILE A 85 -17.57 -13.26 5.40
CA ILE A 85 -17.07 -14.51 5.97
C ILE A 85 -17.93 -14.85 7.18
N ILE A 86 -18.59 -16.01 7.18
CA ILE A 86 -19.37 -16.51 8.31
C ILE A 86 -18.43 -17.38 9.16
N LEU A 87 -18.22 -17.03 10.43
CA LEU A 87 -17.32 -17.77 11.34
C LEU A 87 -18.06 -18.95 11.98
N ASP A 88 -18.42 -19.93 11.16
CA ASP A 88 -19.12 -21.17 11.55
C ASP A 88 -18.16 -22.34 11.84
N GLY A 89 -16.84 -22.11 11.70
CA GLY A 89 -15.80 -23.12 11.93
C GLY A 89 -15.43 -23.97 10.71
N THR A 90 -16.08 -23.75 9.55
CA THR A 90 -15.81 -24.54 8.33
C THR A 90 -14.58 -24.07 7.56
N ILE A 91 -14.24 -22.78 7.69
CA ILE A 91 -13.09 -22.18 6.98
C ILE A 91 -11.83 -22.30 7.85
N PRO A 92 -10.70 -22.81 7.31
CA PRO A 92 -9.45 -22.83 8.03
C PRO A 92 -9.02 -21.43 8.49
N GLU A 93 -8.55 -21.28 9.72
CA GLU A 93 -8.19 -19.98 10.29
C GLU A 93 -7.16 -19.22 9.43
N LYS A 94 -6.19 -19.93 8.85
CA LYS A 94 -5.19 -19.33 7.96
C LYS A 94 -5.81 -18.59 6.77
N GLU A 95 -6.90 -19.12 6.23
CA GLU A 95 -7.58 -18.50 5.08
C GLU A 95 -8.43 -17.29 5.52
N ILE A 96 -9.06 -17.34 6.69
CA ILE A 96 -9.75 -16.18 7.28
C ILE A 96 -8.73 -15.04 7.49
N ARG A 97 -7.58 -15.35 8.09
CA ARG A 97 -6.49 -14.38 8.30
C ARG A 97 -5.97 -13.80 6.98
N ARG A 98 -5.83 -14.64 5.96
CA ARG A 98 -5.42 -14.23 4.63
C ARG A 98 -6.43 -13.24 4.01
N MET A 99 -7.73 -13.54 4.03
CA MET A 99 -8.77 -12.64 3.51
C MET A 99 -8.81 -11.29 4.24
N ILE A 100 -8.58 -11.28 5.55
CA ILE A 100 -8.48 -10.03 6.34
C ILE A 100 -7.23 -9.24 5.93
N ALA A 101 -6.07 -9.88 5.76
CA ALA A 101 -4.83 -9.26 5.34
C ALA A 101 -4.95 -8.68 3.91
N GLU A 102 -5.51 -9.43 2.97
CA GLU A 102 -5.81 -8.94 1.61
C GLU A 102 -6.72 -7.71 1.64
N SER A 103 -7.72 -7.70 2.53
CA SER A 103 -8.61 -6.54 2.72
C SER A 103 -7.87 -5.31 3.27
N TYR A 104 -6.94 -5.51 4.21
CA TYR A 104 -6.07 -4.44 4.72
C TYR A 104 -5.18 -3.87 3.61
N ASP A 105 -4.55 -4.73 2.82
CA ASP A 105 -3.71 -4.31 1.70
C ASP A 105 -4.48 -3.47 0.69
N LEU A 106 -5.70 -3.89 0.31
CA LEU A 106 -6.57 -3.14 -0.61
C LEU A 106 -6.97 -1.74 -0.12
N VAL A 107 -7.01 -1.49 1.18
CA VAL A 107 -7.33 -0.16 1.72
C VAL A 107 -6.10 0.69 2.00
N THR A 108 -4.94 0.06 2.21
CA THR A 108 -3.65 0.71 2.45
C THR A 108 -2.83 0.89 1.19
N ASP A 109 -3.12 0.14 0.12
CA ASP A 109 -2.51 0.37 -1.18
C ASP A 109 -2.90 1.75 -1.71
N SER A 110 -1.89 2.60 -1.85
CA SER A 110 -2.04 3.94 -2.40
C SER A 110 -0.95 4.18 -3.43
N PRO A 111 -1.20 5.04 -4.45
CA PRO A 111 -0.15 5.44 -5.39
C PRO A 111 1.12 5.92 -4.68
N THR A 112 0.98 6.66 -3.59
CA THR A 112 2.11 7.15 -2.79
C THR A 112 2.90 6.00 -2.15
N LYS A 113 2.24 4.99 -1.58
CA LYS A 113 2.90 3.80 -1.02
C LYS A 113 3.67 3.05 -2.12
N ARG A 114 3.03 2.79 -3.27
CA ARG A 114 3.68 2.13 -4.41
C ARG A 114 4.90 2.90 -4.92
N ILE A 115 4.82 4.23 -4.98
CA ILE A 115 5.94 5.09 -5.34
C ILE A 115 7.10 4.90 -4.35
N TYR A 116 6.85 4.94 -3.05
CA TYR A 116 7.91 4.76 -2.05
C TYR A 116 8.55 3.37 -2.14
N GLU A 117 7.75 2.32 -2.31
CA GLU A 117 8.27 0.96 -2.49
C GLU A 117 9.10 0.84 -3.79
N ALA A 118 8.69 1.50 -4.88
CA ALA A 118 9.48 1.56 -6.11
C ALA A 118 10.83 2.28 -5.89
N VAL A 119 10.84 3.39 -5.16
CA VAL A 119 12.09 4.14 -4.86
C VAL A 119 13.06 3.33 -4.00
N LYS A 120 12.57 2.55 -3.03
CA LYS A 120 13.40 1.64 -2.22
C LYS A 120 14.11 0.57 -3.05
N GLN A 121 13.56 0.22 -4.21
CA GLN A 121 14.15 -0.78 -5.10
C GLN A 121 15.31 -0.23 -5.96
N ILE A 122 15.53 1.09 -5.99
CA ILE A 122 16.65 1.68 -6.73
C ILE A 122 17.95 1.30 -6.00
N PRO A 123 18.87 0.54 -6.64
CA PRO A 123 20.07 0.08 -5.99
C PRO A 123 21.01 1.24 -5.63
N LYS A 124 21.89 1.01 -4.66
CA LYS A 124 22.99 1.91 -4.38
C LYS A 124 23.88 2.10 -5.63
N GLY A 125 24.32 3.32 -5.88
CA GLY A 125 25.14 3.66 -7.05
C GLY A 125 24.32 3.79 -8.36
N HIS A 126 22.99 3.81 -8.28
CA HIS A 126 22.12 3.97 -9.45
C HIS A 126 21.05 5.03 -9.23
N VAL A 127 20.52 5.53 -10.33
CA VAL A 127 19.40 6.49 -10.33
C VAL A 127 18.25 6.00 -11.22
N ALA A 128 17.06 6.49 -10.92
CA ALA A 128 15.87 6.30 -11.74
C ALA A 128 15.28 7.65 -12.14
N THR A 129 14.66 7.73 -13.29
CA THR A 129 13.86 8.90 -13.67
C THR A 129 12.48 8.85 -13.01
N TYR A 130 11.82 10.01 -12.86
CA TYR A 130 10.43 10.07 -12.38
C TYR A 130 9.49 9.15 -13.18
N GLY A 131 9.71 9.03 -14.50
CA GLY A 131 8.96 8.14 -15.38
C GLY A 131 9.20 6.65 -15.07
N GLN A 132 10.44 6.27 -14.80
CA GLN A 132 10.80 4.91 -14.43
C GLN A 132 10.18 4.53 -13.08
N VAL A 133 10.27 5.41 -12.08
CA VAL A 133 9.61 5.18 -10.78
C VAL A 133 8.09 5.04 -10.94
N ALA A 134 7.46 5.88 -11.79
CA ALA A 134 6.04 5.77 -12.08
C ALA A 134 5.67 4.41 -12.72
N ALA A 135 6.49 3.93 -13.67
CA ALA A 135 6.31 2.61 -14.29
C ALA A 135 6.48 1.47 -13.27
N MET A 136 7.53 1.52 -12.43
CA MET A 136 7.76 0.56 -11.35
C MET A 136 6.61 0.54 -10.33
N ALA A 137 5.98 1.70 -10.08
CA ALA A 137 4.79 1.82 -9.23
C ALA A 137 3.49 1.34 -9.92
N GLY A 138 3.57 0.79 -11.14
CA GLY A 138 2.45 0.23 -11.88
C GLY A 138 1.62 1.23 -12.68
N GLU A 139 2.01 2.51 -12.74
CA GLU A 139 1.24 3.57 -13.42
C GLU A 139 2.16 4.56 -14.16
N PRO A 140 2.62 4.26 -15.39
CA PRO A 140 3.61 5.07 -16.11
C PRO A 140 3.27 6.55 -16.29
N LYS A 141 1.98 6.90 -16.22
CA LYS A 141 1.49 8.29 -16.38
C LYS A 141 1.61 9.13 -15.10
N MET A 142 2.06 8.54 -13.99
CA MET A 142 2.11 9.20 -12.66
C MET A 142 3.39 9.99 -12.36
N ALA A 143 4.26 10.32 -13.31
CA ALA A 143 5.53 11.00 -13.05
C ALA A 143 5.40 12.29 -12.19
N ARG A 144 4.32 13.08 -12.38
CA ARG A 144 4.05 14.25 -11.53
C ARG A 144 3.69 13.85 -10.09
N ALA A 145 2.92 12.77 -9.92
CA ALA A 145 2.58 12.26 -8.59
C ALA A 145 3.80 11.72 -7.85
N VAL A 146 4.77 11.14 -8.58
CA VAL A 146 6.08 10.74 -8.02
C VAL A 146 6.77 11.96 -7.41
N GLY A 147 6.91 13.08 -8.16
CA GLY A 147 7.51 14.31 -7.63
C GLY A 147 6.81 14.81 -6.37
N ASN A 148 5.48 14.86 -6.37
CA ASN A 148 4.69 15.28 -5.21
C ASN A 148 4.85 14.35 -3.99
N ALA A 149 4.96 13.04 -4.21
CA ALA A 149 5.18 12.07 -3.15
C ALA A 149 6.58 12.22 -2.54
N LEU A 150 7.60 12.32 -3.38
CA LEU A 150 9.00 12.47 -2.93
C LEU A 150 9.24 13.76 -2.17
N HIS A 151 8.57 14.86 -2.57
CA HIS A 151 8.63 16.12 -1.83
C HIS A 151 8.08 16.01 -0.40
N LYS A 152 7.18 15.06 -0.15
CA LYS A 152 6.56 14.79 1.17
C LYS A 152 7.08 13.51 1.82
N ASN A 153 8.24 13.02 1.37
CA ASN A 153 8.83 11.77 1.89
C ASN A 153 8.94 11.81 3.43
N PRO A 154 8.25 10.90 4.15
CA PRO A 154 8.25 10.90 5.61
C PRO A 154 9.48 10.23 6.22
N ASP A 155 10.27 9.52 5.41
CA ASP A 155 11.37 8.67 5.87
C ASP A 155 12.53 8.69 4.86
N PRO A 156 13.28 9.80 4.77
CA PRO A 156 14.37 9.94 3.80
C PRO A 156 15.56 9.00 4.06
N GLU A 157 15.68 8.43 5.26
CA GLU A 157 16.74 7.47 5.60
C GLU A 157 16.51 6.12 4.91
N HIS A 158 15.25 5.67 4.81
CA HIS A 158 14.89 4.38 4.22
C HIS A 158 14.27 4.48 2.82
N ILE A 159 13.85 5.67 2.41
CA ILE A 159 13.30 5.94 1.06
C ILE A 159 14.28 6.88 0.34
N PRO A 160 15.23 6.36 -0.45
CA PRO A 160 16.32 7.13 -1.04
C PRO A 160 15.82 8.02 -2.21
N CYS A 161 15.00 9.02 -1.91
CA CYS A 161 14.40 9.91 -2.90
C CYS A 161 15.45 10.72 -3.70
N PHE A 162 16.66 10.90 -3.15
CA PHE A 162 17.78 11.55 -3.84
C PHE A 162 18.25 10.78 -5.09
N ARG A 163 17.96 9.48 -5.21
CA ARG A 163 18.25 8.65 -6.39
C ARG A 163 17.28 8.90 -7.55
N VAL A 164 16.33 9.85 -7.44
CA VAL A 164 15.35 10.14 -8.48
C VAL A 164 15.68 11.45 -9.15
N VAL A 165 15.84 11.41 -10.48
CA VAL A 165 16.21 12.52 -11.35
C VAL A 165 15.18 12.73 -12.47
N ASN A 166 15.29 13.82 -13.24
CA ASN A 166 14.40 14.01 -14.37
C ASN A 166 14.83 13.16 -15.60
N ALA A 167 14.06 13.19 -16.68
CA ALA A 167 14.32 12.40 -17.88
C ALA A 167 15.64 12.75 -18.60
N LYS A 168 16.30 13.85 -18.25
CA LYS A 168 17.59 14.28 -18.78
C LYS A 168 18.75 14.02 -17.80
N GLY A 169 18.50 13.36 -16.67
CA GLY A 169 19.45 13.15 -15.59
C GLY A 169 19.68 14.38 -14.71
N GLU A 170 18.92 15.46 -14.90
CA GLU A 170 19.09 16.70 -14.11
C GLU A 170 18.52 16.50 -12.69
N LEU A 171 19.21 17.06 -11.71
CA LEU A 171 18.81 17.04 -10.31
C LEU A 171 17.53 17.86 -10.08
N ALA A 172 16.85 17.61 -8.97
CA ALA A 172 15.65 18.34 -8.61
C ALA A 172 16.01 19.71 -8.01
N GLY A 173 15.80 20.80 -8.74
CA GLY A 173 16.07 22.15 -8.24
C GLY A 173 15.30 22.54 -6.97
N ALA A 174 14.17 21.88 -6.70
CA ALA A 174 13.37 22.01 -5.48
C ALA A 174 13.44 20.73 -4.61
N PHE A 175 14.62 20.12 -4.49
CA PHE A 175 14.78 18.95 -3.61
C PHE A 175 14.42 19.32 -2.17
N ALA A 176 13.41 18.65 -1.60
CA ALA A 176 12.75 19.03 -0.35
C ALA A 176 13.69 19.00 0.89
N PHE A 177 14.79 18.27 0.80
CA PHE A 177 15.72 18.01 1.90
C PHE A 177 17.04 18.79 1.77
N GLY A 178 17.02 20.00 1.20
CA GLY A 178 18.17 20.90 1.15
C GLY A 178 18.59 21.38 -0.24
N GLY A 179 17.77 21.12 -1.26
CA GLY A 179 17.99 21.58 -2.63
C GLY A 179 18.98 20.72 -3.42
N GLU A 180 19.32 21.20 -4.61
CA GLU A 180 20.15 20.50 -5.61
C GLU A 180 21.54 20.11 -5.08
N GLN A 181 22.17 20.98 -4.29
CA GLN A 181 23.51 20.72 -3.75
C GLN A 181 23.53 19.54 -2.78
N VAL A 182 22.49 19.41 -1.94
CA VAL A 182 22.38 18.27 -1.01
C VAL A 182 22.07 16.99 -1.77
N GLN A 183 21.25 17.07 -2.82
CA GLN A 183 21.01 15.91 -3.67
C GLN A 183 22.30 15.44 -4.36
N ALA A 184 23.10 16.37 -4.89
CA ALA A 184 24.41 16.06 -5.50
C ALA A 184 25.33 15.36 -4.51
N GLN A 185 25.49 15.90 -3.30
CA GLN A 185 26.32 15.31 -2.26
C GLN A 185 25.88 13.87 -1.91
N LEU A 186 24.57 13.65 -1.70
CA LEU A 186 24.05 12.32 -1.38
C LEU A 186 24.28 11.31 -2.51
N LEU A 187 24.19 11.75 -3.77
CA LEU A 187 24.48 10.92 -4.94
C LEU A 187 25.97 10.57 -5.03
N GLU A 188 26.86 11.52 -4.78
CA GLU A 188 28.31 11.27 -4.75
C GLU A 188 28.73 10.31 -3.62
N GLU A 189 28.14 10.45 -2.43
CA GLU A 189 28.31 9.51 -1.31
C GLU A 189 27.79 8.11 -1.64
N ASP A 190 26.76 8.04 -2.50
CA ASP A 190 26.15 6.78 -3.00
C ASP A 190 26.99 6.15 -4.13
N GLY A 191 27.98 6.87 -4.69
CA GLY A 191 28.88 6.41 -5.77
C GLY A 191 28.42 6.83 -7.17
N VAL A 192 27.52 7.79 -7.27
CA VAL A 192 27.02 8.36 -8.54
C VAL A 192 27.70 9.69 -8.80
N GLU A 193 28.40 9.81 -9.92
CA GLU A 193 29.06 11.04 -10.35
C GLU A 193 28.03 12.08 -10.82
N VAL A 194 28.17 13.31 -10.33
CA VAL A 194 27.33 14.45 -10.73
C VAL A 194 28.19 15.49 -11.44
N VAL A 195 27.87 15.84 -12.67
CA VAL A 195 28.59 16.85 -13.47
C VAL A 195 27.60 17.92 -13.90
N ASP A 196 27.87 19.18 -13.55
CA ASP A 196 27.02 20.34 -13.88
C ASP A 196 25.53 20.13 -13.52
N GLY A 197 25.25 19.55 -12.34
CA GLY A 197 23.89 19.27 -11.89
C GLY A 197 23.18 18.13 -12.62
N LYS A 198 23.93 17.25 -13.28
CA LYS A 198 23.42 16.11 -14.04
C LYS A 198 24.13 14.81 -13.71
N VAL A 199 23.36 13.72 -13.83
CA VAL A 199 23.84 12.35 -13.78
C VAL A 199 23.79 11.74 -15.18
N ASP A 200 24.83 11.01 -15.58
CA ASP A 200 24.86 10.23 -16.79
C ASP A 200 23.94 9.01 -16.65
N LEU A 201 22.78 9.03 -17.36
CA LEU A 201 21.78 7.96 -17.30
C LEU A 201 22.23 6.69 -18.01
N ASP A 202 23.16 6.77 -18.97
CA ASP A 202 23.70 5.58 -19.64
C ASP A 202 24.62 4.80 -18.69
N LYS A 203 25.31 5.50 -17.78
CA LYS A 203 26.22 4.93 -16.80
C LYS A 203 25.52 4.49 -15.51
N TYR A 204 24.62 5.32 -14.98
CA TYR A 204 24.05 5.15 -13.65
C TYR A 204 22.54 4.88 -13.65
N GLY A 205 21.85 4.99 -14.78
CA GLY A 205 20.41 4.74 -14.88
C GLY A 205 20.06 3.27 -14.67
N ILE A 206 18.99 3.00 -13.88
CA ILE A 206 18.47 1.62 -13.78
C ILE A 206 17.93 1.16 -15.13
N GLN A 207 18.12 -0.13 -15.45
CA GLN A 207 17.49 -0.78 -16.59
C GLN A 207 16.16 -1.37 -16.10
N ILE A 208 15.04 -0.88 -16.65
CA ILE A 208 13.73 -1.52 -16.44
C ILE A 208 13.52 -2.45 -17.62
N ASN A 209 13.52 -3.75 -17.37
CA ASN A 209 13.06 -4.69 -18.39
C ASN A 209 11.55 -4.48 -18.59
N PRO A 210 11.09 -4.28 -19.83
CA PRO A 210 9.69 -4.06 -20.15
C PRO A 210 8.80 -5.25 -19.81
#